data_8e140da0f6d2dbe20cdc53aed249605c
#
_entry.id   8e140da0f6d2dbe20cdc53aed249605c
#
_cell.length_a   1.000
_cell.length_b   1.000
_cell.length_c   1.000
_cell.angle_alpha   90.00
_cell.angle_beta   90.00
_cell.angle_gamma   90.00
#
_symmetry.space_group_name_H-M   'P 1'
#
loop_
_entity.id
_entity.type
_entity.pdbx_description
1 polymer ?
#
loop_
_entity_poly.entity_id
_entity_poly.type
_entity_poly.pdbx_seq_one_letter_code
_entity_poly.pdbx_strand_id
1 'polypeptide(L)'
;MASSNDLVEHWFAQTIESYPHLASPFLASEKDPFRNPVGNALRSGMATLLQELLGNMNPANIAPALDAIVRIRVVQDFTPSEAVGFVFLLRSILLGTNPPRPAMIEAHIDQLALMAFDQYMKCREQIAEVRANEAGRRMRVRPALQRK
;
A
#
# COMPACT_ATOMS: atom_id res chain seq x y z
N MET A 1 -7.43 -23.05 -12.88
CA MET A 1 -7.95 -21.69 -12.65
C MET A 1 -7.43 -21.19 -11.31
N ALA A 2 -6.79 -20.03 -11.29
CA ALA A 2 -6.27 -19.45 -10.05
C ALA A 2 -7.40 -18.95 -9.16
N SER A 3 -7.38 -19.30 -7.89
CA SER A 3 -8.32 -18.77 -6.91
C SER A 3 -7.98 -17.31 -6.58
N SER A 4 -8.92 -16.61 -5.95
CA SER A 4 -8.65 -15.24 -5.47
C SER A 4 -7.47 -15.20 -4.50
N ASN A 5 -7.35 -16.22 -3.66
CA ASN A 5 -6.23 -16.32 -2.72
C ASN A 5 -4.89 -16.48 -3.46
N ASP A 6 -4.86 -17.28 -4.53
CA ASP A 6 -3.65 -17.45 -5.34
C ASP A 6 -3.24 -16.14 -6.03
N LEU A 7 -4.21 -15.38 -6.52
CA LEU A 7 -3.96 -14.09 -7.13
C LEU A 7 -3.39 -13.09 -6.12
N VAL A 8 -3.92 -13.06 -4.90
CA VAL A 8 -3.42 -12.20 -3.83
C VAL A 8 -1.98 -12.57 -3.48
N GLU A 9 -1.69 -13.87 -3.31
CA GLU A 9 -0.33 -14.31 -2.97
C GLU A 9 0.67 -13.99 -4.09
N HIS A 10 0.27 -14.15 -5.36
CA HIS A 10 1.13 -13.80 -6.48
C HIS A 10 1.39 -12.28 -6.51
N TRP A 11 0.34 -11.49 -6.34
CA TRP A 11 0.43 -10.03 -6.29
C TRP A 11 1.30 -9.57 -5.11
N PHE A 12 1.08 -10.15 -3.95
CA PHE A 12 1.87 -9.88 -2.75
C PHE A 12 3.35 -10.19 -2.98
N ALA A 13 3.67 -11.34 -3.56
CA ALA A 13 5.05 -11.72 -3.83
C ALA A 13 5.75 -10.73 -4.74
N GLN A 14 5.10 -10.30 -5.82
CA GLN A 14 5.66 -9.30 -6.72
C GLN A 14 5.83 -7.94 -6.05
N THR A 15 4.88 -7.56 -5.20
CA THR A 15 4.96 -6.28 -4.46
C THR A 15 6.13 -6.30 -3.48
N ILE A 16 6.36 -7.41 -2.80
CA ILE A 16 7.45 -7.56 -1.84
C ILE A 16 8.82 -7.41 -2.50
N GLU A 17 8.97 -7.77 -3.76
CA GLU A 17 10.23 -7.59 -4.49
C GLU A 17 10.71 -6.13 -4.52
N SER A 18 9.80 -5.17 -4.32
CA SER A 18 10.16 -3.75 -4.26
C SER A 18 10.76 -3.31 -2.92
N TYR A 19 10.74 -4.19 -1.91
CA TYR A 19 11.32 -3.90 -0.60
C TYR A 19 12.81 -4.22 -0.57
N PRO A 20 13.56 -3.67 0.42
CA PRO A 20 14.98 -3.99 0.55
C PRO A 20 15.21 -5.51 0.60
N HIS A 21 16.23 -5.97 -0.11
CA HIS A 21 16.49 -7.39 -0.30
C HIS A 21 16.58 -8.18 1.01
N LEU A 22 17.16 -7.59 2.04
CA LEU A 22 17.29 -8.24 3.35
C LEU A 22 15.98 -8.44 4.07
N ALA A 23 14.99 -7.58 3.81
CA ALA A 23 13.68 -7.64 4.44
C ALA A 23 12.68 -8.53 3.67
N SER A 24 12.87 -8.68 2.35
CA SER A 24 11.93 -9.39 1.48
C SER A 24 11.61 -10.82 1.92
N PRO A 25 12.61 -11.67 2.26
CA PRO A 25 12.30 -13.04 2.66
C PRO A 25 11.45 -13.12 3.92
N PHE A 26 11.72 -12.27 4.91
CA PHE A 26 10.94 -12.22 6.13
C PHE A 26 9.51 -11.75 5.87
N LEU A 27 9.34 -10.67 5.11
CA LEU A 27 8.03 -10.13 4.76
C LEU A 27 7.19 -11.16 4.00
N ALA A 28 7.82 -11.94 3.14
CA ALA A 28 7.12 -12.94 2.34
C ALA A 28 6.74 -14.18 3.14
N SER A 29 7.57 -14.63 4.08
CA SER A 29 7.45 -15.94 4.71
C SER A 29 6.82 -15.95 6.09
N GLU A 30 7.06 -14.91 6.91
CA GLU A 30 6.52 -14.87 8.26
C GLU A 30 5.02 -14.57 8.24
N LYS A 31 4.22 -15.45 8.81
CA LYS A 31 2.76 -15.33 8.80
C LYS A 31 2.16 -14.85 10.12
N ASP A 32 2.97 -14.82 11.19
CA ASP A 32 2.49 -14.33 12.49
C ASP A 32 2.30 -12.81 12.42
N PRO A 33 1.05 -12.28 12.61
CA PRO A 33 0.79 -10.84 12.55
C PRO A 33 1.60 -10.01 13.55
N PHE A 34 1.97 -10.58 14.68
CA PHE A 34 2.76 -9.88 15.69
C PHE A 34 4.22 -9.76 15.29
N ARG A 35 4.75 -10.76 14.59
CA ARG A 35 6.14 -10.79 14.14
C ARG A 35 6.32 -10.11 12.79
N ASN A 36 5.29 -10.06 11.97
CA ASN A 36 5.33 -9.46 10.65
C ASN A 36 4.07 -8.61 10.41
N PRO A 37 3.93 -7.48 11.14
CA PRO A 37 2.75 -6.63 10.97
C PRO A 37 2.67 -5.99 9.59
N VAL A 38 3.80 -5.67 8.96
CA VAL A 38 3.83 -5.09 7.62
C VAL A 38 3.33 -6.10 6.59
N GLY A 39 3.85 -7.32 6.60
CA GLY A 39 3.41 -8.37 5.68
C GLY A 39 1.94 -8.70 5.85
N ASN A 40 1.47 -8.77 7.09
CA ASN A 40 0.07 -9.04 7.37
C ASN A 40 -0.85 -7.91 6.86
N ALA A 41 -0.48 -6.66 7.09
CA ALA A 41 -1.25 -5.50 6.63
C ALA A 41 -1.31 -5.46 5.11
N LEU A 42 -0.19 -5.75 4.43
CA LEU A 42 -0.15 -5.79 2.97
C LEU A 42 -1.06 -6.89 2.41
N ARG A 43 -0.95 -8.12 2.92
CA ARG A 43 -1.80 -9.23 2.46
C ARG A 43 -3.27 -8.95 2.65
N SER A 44 -3.63 -8.48 3.84
CA SER A 44 -5.01 -8.18 4.19
C SER A 44 -5.59 -7.06 3.33
N GLY A 45 -4.84 -5.97 3.16
CA GLY A 45 -5.25 -4.85 2.31
C GLY A 45 -5.38 -5.25 0.85
N MET A 46 -4.41 -6.01 0.34
CA MET A 46 -4.42 -6.48 -1.06
C MET A 46 -5.58 -7.44 -1.32
N ALA A 47 -5.92 -8.29 -0.36
CA ALA A 47 -7.08 -9.17 -0.47
C ALA A 47 -8.38 -8.36 -0.60
N THR A 48 -8.53 -7.33 0.22
CA THR A 48 -9.68 -6.43 0.16
C THR A 48 -9.74 -5.70 -1.19
N LEU A 49 -8.61 -5.15 -1.65
CA LEU A 49 -8.56 -4.43 -2.92
C LEU A 49 -8.92 -5.34 -4.09
N LEU A 50 -8.41 -6.56 -4.11
CA LEU A 50 -8.73 -7.50 -5.19
C LEU A 50 -10.21 -7.85 -5.19
N GLN A 51 -10.78 -8.09 -4.02
CA GLN A 51 -12.21 -8.38 -3.90
C GLN A 51 -13.07 -7.25 -4.46
N GLU A 52 -12.73 -5.99 -4.11
CA GLU A 52 -13.47 -4.83 -4.61
C GLU A 52 -13.26 -4.63 -6.11
N LEU A 53 -12.04 -4.84 -6.59
CA LEU A 53 -11.70 -4.68 -8.00
C LEU A 53 -12.46 -5.70 -8.88
N LEU A 54 -12.66 -6.91 -8.39
CA LEU A 54 -13.44 -7.93 -9.07
C LEU A 54 -14.95 -7.78 -8.83
N GLY A 55 -15.33 -6.88 -7.95
CA GLY A 55 -16.72 -6.62 -7.57
C GLY A 55 -17.17 -5.22 -7.93
N ASN A 56 -17.63 -4.47 -6.95
CA ASN A 56 -18.33 -3.20 -7.16
C ASN A 56 -17.49 -1.94 -6.94
N MET A 57 -16.21 -2.07 -6.64
CA MET A 57 -15.34 -0.93 -6.36
C MET A 57 -15.91 0.01 -5.29
N ASN A 58 -16.33 -0.54 -4.16
CA ASN A 58 -16.93 0.23 -3.07
C ASN A 58 -15.86 1.09 -2.38
N PRO A 59 -15.94 2.44 -2.48
CA PRO A 59 -14.93 3.32 -1.88
C PRO A 59 -14.79 3.15 -0.37
N ALA A 60 -15.87 2.81 0.34
CA ALA A 60 -15.85 2.62 1.77
C ALA A 60 -14.95 1.46 2.20
N ASN A 61 -14.81 0.43 1.36
CA ASN A 61 -13.92 -0.70 1.60
C ASN A 61 -12.51 -0.44 1.05
N ILE A 62 -12.41 0.26 -0.08
CA ILE A 62 -11.12 0.53 -0.74
C ILE A 62 -10.28 1.51 0.06
N ALA A 63 -10.86 2.59 0.57
CA ALA A 63 -10.12 3.67 1.22
C ALA A 63 -9.28 3.18 2.41
N PRO A 64 -9.83 2.41 3.37
CA PRO A 64 -9.00 1.91 4.48
C PRO A 64 -7.89 0.97 4.04
N ALA A 65 -8.16 0.12 3.04
CA ALA A 65 -7.16 -0.82 2.53
C ALA A 65 -6.02 -0.09 1.83
N LEU A 66 -6.33 0.91 0.99
CA LEU A 66 -5.33 1.75 0.35
C LEU A 66 -4.52 2.55 1.39
N ASP A 67 -5.20 3.12 2.39
CA ASP A 67 -4.50 3.87 3.44
C ASP A 67 -3.47 2.99 4.13
N ALA A 68 -3.84 1.77 4.51
CA ALA A 68 -2.94 0.86 5.20
C ALA A 68 -1.71 0.52 4.36
N ILE A 69 -1.89 0.22 3.06
CA ILE A 69 -0.79 -0.15 2.17
C ILE A 69 0.09 1.05 1.84
N VAL A 70 -0.52 2.14 1.42
CA VAL A 70 0.21 3.32 0.94
C VAL A 70 0.95 4.02 2.07
N ARG A 71 0.35 4.09 3.25
CA ARG A 71 0.99 4.70 4.43
C ARG A 71 2.29 4.00 4.79
N ILE A 72 2.30 2.67 4.77
CA ILE A 72 3.52 1.89 5.01
C ILE A 72 4.62 2.30 4.04
N ARG A 73 4.29 2.41 2.76
CA ARG A 73 5.26 2.73 1.71
C ARG A 73 5.75 4.19 1.82
N VAL A 74 4.88 5.12 2.18
CA VAL A 74 5.27 6.52 2.39
C VAL A 74 6.22 6.64 3.58
N VAL A 75 5.93 5.95 4.68
CA VAL A 75 6.80 5.96 5.88
C VAL A 75 8.19 5.39 5.55
N GLN A 76 8.27 4.46 4.61
CA GLN A 76 9.53 3.86 4.17
C GLN A 76 10.25 4.68 3.08
N ASP A 77 9.80 5.91 2.84
CA ASP A 77 10.38 6.86 1.87
C ASP A 77 10.36 6.36 0.42
N PHE A 78 9.34 5.59 0.05
CA PHE A 78 9.13 5.20 -1.34
C PHE A 78 8.77 6.44 -2.18
N THR A 79 9.27 6.48 -3.42
CA THR A 79 8.84 7.51 -4.38
C THR A 79 7.37 7.31 -4.73
N PRO A 80 6.70 8.34 -5.30
CA PRO A 80 5.30 8.18 -5.71
C PRO A 80 5.05 6.97 -6.61
N SER A 81 5.89 6.77 -7.62
CA SER A 81 5.75 5.64 -8.53
C SER A 81 5.98 4.30 -7.83
N GLU A 82 6.95 4.22 -6.92
CA GLU A 82 7.17 3.02 -6.13
C GLU A 82 6.01 2.75 -5.18
N ALA A 83 5.46 3.79 -4.56
CA ALA A 83 4.40 3.65 -3.57
C ALA A 83 3.08 3.18 -4.19
N VAL A 84 2.76 3.60 -5.41
CA VAL A 84 1.49 3.27 -6.06
C VAL A 84 1.62 2.22 -7.17
N GLY A 85 2.85 1.90 -7.58
CA GLY A 85 3.13 0.98 -8.68
C GLY A 85 2.60 -0.44 -8.48
N PHE A 86 2.36 -0.84 -7.23
CA PHE A 86 1.84 -2.17 -6.94
C PHE A 86 0.47 -2.42 -7.59
N VAL A 87 -0.31 -1.38 -7.85
CA VAL A 87 -1.61 -1.50 -8.54
C VAL A 87 -1.41 -2.00 -9.96
N PHE A 88 -0.38 -1.49 -10.65
CA PHE A 88 -0.11 -1.87 -12.04
C PHE A 88 0.43 -3.30 -12.18
N LEU A 89 1.07 -3.83 -11.15
CA LEU A 89 1.48 -5.24 -11.13
C LEU A 89 0.28 -6.16 -11.27
N LEU A 90 -0.84 -5.76 -10.71
CA LEU A 90 -2.09 -6.54 -10.78
C LEU A 90 -2.60 -6.68 -12.21
N ARG A 91 -2.37 -5.67 -13.06
CA ARG A 91 -2.78 -5.74 -14.48
C ARG A 91 -2.13 -6.93 -15.19
N SER A 92 -0.82 -7.08 -15.02
CA SER A 92 -0.09 -8.21 -15.62
C SER A 92 -0.61 -9.56 -15.14
N ILE A 93 -0.89 -9.65 -13.85
CA ILE A 93 -1.39 -10.88 -13.24
C ILE A 93 -2.78 -11.24 -13.80
N LEU A 94 -3.67 -10.26 -13.89
CA LEU A 94 -5.05 -10.48 -14.34
C LEU A 94 -5.13 -10.73 -15.85
N LEU A 95 -4.23 -10.12 -16.66
CA LEU A 95 -4.18 -10.39 -18.09
C LEU A 95 -3.77 -11.82 -18.39
N GLY A 96 -3.01 -12.45 -17.50
CA GLY A 96 -2.61 -13.85 -17.66
C GLY A 96 -3.66 -14.87 -17.24
N THR A 97 -4.85 -14.44 -16.81
CA THR A 97 -5.89 -15.38 -16.36
C THR A 97 -6.59 -16.04 -17.54
N ASN A 98 -7.03 -17.27 -17.33
CA ASN A 98 -7.79 -18.05 -18.31
C ASN A 98 -9.01 -18.65 -17.62
N PRO A 99 -10.27 -18.28 -18.01
CA PRO A 99 -10.61 -17.39 -19.13
C PRO A 99 -10.22 -15.92 -18.85
N PRO A 100 -10.11 -15.11 -19.92
CA PRO A 100 -9.79 -13.68 -19.77
C PRO A 100 -10.81 -12.97 -18.91
N ARG A 101 -10.34 -12.00 -18.12
CA ARG A 101 -11.22 -11.19 -17.29
C ARG A 101 -12.02 -10.19 -18.13
N PRO A 102 -13.22 -9.79 -17.68
CA PRO A 102 -13.99 -8.76 -18.39
C PRO A 102 -13.23 -7.45 -18.57
N ALA A 103 -13.51 -6.72 -19.65
CA ALA A 103 -12.87 -5.45 -19.94
C ALA A 103 -13.03 -4.40 -18.82
N MET A 104 -14.13 -4.46 -18.06
CA MET A 104 -14.37 -3.55 -16.94
C MET A 104 -13.27 -3.60 -15.89
N ILE A 105 -12.54 -4.72 -15.79
CA ILE A 105 -11.46 -4.89 -14.82
C ILE A 105 -10.34 -3.90 -15.10
N GLU A 106 -10.02 -3.63 -16.36
CA GLU A 106 -9.00 -2.63 -16.69
C GLU A 106 -9.41 -1.23 -16.23
N ALA A 107 -10.67 -0.86 -16.41
CA ALA A 107 -11.18 0.41 -15.91
C ALA A 107 -11.09 0.48 -14.37
N HIS A 108 -11.39 -0.62 -13.71
CA HIS A 108 -11.26 -0.71 -12.24
C HIS A 108 -9.81 -0.55 -11.80
N ILE A 109 -8.85 -1.14 -12.52
CA ILE A 109 -7.42 -0.98 -12.22
C ILE A 109 -7.01 0.48 -12.35
N ASP A 110 -7.42 1.15 -13.43
CA ASP A 110 -7.11 2.56 -13.64
C ASP A 110 -7.70 3.43 -12.53
N GLN A 111 -8.94 3.16 -12.15
CA GLN A 111 -9.60 3.88 -11.06
C GLN A 111 -8.88 3.64 -9.74
N LEU A 112 -8.49 2.41 -9.44
CA LEU A 112 -7.75 2.08 -8.22
C LEU A 112 -6.39 2.79 -8.19
N ALA A 113 -5.70 2.86 -9.33
CA ALA A 113 -4.42 3.56 -9.42
C ALA A 113 -4.57 5.05 -9.10
N LEU A 114 -5.61 5.69 -9.61
CA LEU A 114 -5.89 7.10 -9.32
C LEU A 114 -6.23 7.30 -7.84
N MET A 115 -7.02 6.42 -7.26
CA MET A 115 -7.34 6.44 -5.84
C MET A 115 -6.08 6.25 -4.98
N ALA A 116 -5.19 5.37 -5.40
CA ALA A 116 -3.92 5.12 -4.73
C ALA A 116 -3.02 6.37 -4.76
N PHE A 117 -3.00 7.08 -5.88
CA PHE A 117 -2.24 8.33 -6.00
C PHE A 117 -2.79 9.40 -5.05
N ASP A 118 -4.09 9.56 -5.00
CA ASP A 118 -4.74 10.50 -4.07
C ASP A 118 -4.39 10.14 -2.62
N GLN A 119 -4.45 8.86 -2.29
CA GLN A 119 -4.12 8.39 -0.95
C GLN A 119 -2.64 8.62 -0.63
N TYR A 120 -1.75 8.43 -1.60
CA TYR A 120 -0.33 8.73 -1.44
C TYR A 120 -0.12 10.19 -1.06
N MET A 121 -0.73 11.11 -1.81
CA MET A 121 -0.60 12.55 -1.55
C MET A 121 -1.13 12.90 -0.16
N LYS A 122 -2.26 12.34 0.21
CA LYS A 122 -2.87 12.57 1.53
C LYS A 122 -1.96 12.07 2.66
N CYS A 123 -1.44 10.86 2.55
CA CYS A 123 -0.52 10.31 3.54
C CYS A 123 0.75 11.15 3.66
N ARG A 124 1.29 11.58 2.53
CA ARG A 124 2.50 12.38 2.50
C ARG A 124 2.29 13.74 3.16
N GLU A 125 1.16 14.38 2.92
CA GLU A 125 0.80 15.65 3.54
C GLU A 125 0.65 15.49 5.07
N GLN A 126 0.00 14.44 5.52
CA GLN A 126 -0.18 14.16 6.94
C GLN A 126 1.16 13.94 7.64
N ILE A 127 2.07 13.21 7.02
CA ILE A 127 3.40 12.96 7.58
C ILE A 127 4.22 14.24 7.63
N ALA A 128 4.18 15.05 6.58
CA ALA A 128 4.86 16.35 6.54
C ALA A 128 4.34 17.28 7.63
N GLU A 129 3.03 17.29 7.85
CA GLU A 129 2.40 18.09 8.89
C GLU A 129 2.86 17.67 10.30
N VAL A 130 2.89 16.36 10.57
CA VAL A 130 3.38 15.84 11.84
C VAL A 130 4.83 16.23 12.08
N ARG A 131 5.69 16.08 11.05
CA ARG A 131 7.11 16.46 11.14
C ARG A 131 7.28 17.97 11.38
N ALA A 132 6.48 18.81 10.71
CA ALA A 132 6.51 20.25 10.90
C ALA A 132 6.08 20.63 12.32
N ASN A 133 5.04 20.01 12.85
CA ASN A 133 4.56 20.24 14.20
C ASN A 133 5.61 19.86 15.25
N GLU A 134 6.29 18.71 15.06
CA GLU A 134 7.38 18.29 15.94
C GLU A 134 8.55 19.27 15.91
N ALA A 135 8.96 19.70 14.71
CA ALA A 135 10.04 20.69 14.56
C ALA A 135 9.69 21.99 15.26
N GLY A 136 8.46 22.48 15.08
CA GLY A 136 7.99 23.68 15.76
C GLY A 136 7.97 23.54 17.28
N ARG A 137 7.57 22.38 17.77
CA ARG A 137 7.57 22.08 19.22
C ARG A 137 8.99 22.09 19.79
N ARG A 138 9.94 21.47 19.10
CA ARG A 138 11.35 21.46 19.52
C ARG A 138 11.92 22.86 19.56
N MET A 139 11.63 23.70 18.58
CA MET A 139 12.10 25.07 18.53
C MET A 139 11.53 25.93 19.65
N ARG A 140 10.30 25.68 20.08
CA ARG A 140 9.69 26.42 21.20
C ARG A 140 10.25 26.01 22.56
N VAL A 141 10.66 24.76 22.73
CA VAL A 141 11.21 24.25 23.99
C VAL A 141 12.65 24.68 24.18
N ARG A 142 13.47 24.69 23.12
CA ARG A 142 14.90 25.02 23.21
C ARG A 142 15.20 26.39 23.82
N PRO A 143 14.55 27.50 23.41
CA PRO A 143 14.83 28.80 24.01
C PRO A 143 14.53 28.84 25.51
N ALA A 144 13.50 28.14 25.98
CA ALA A 144 13.18 28.09 27.40
C ALA A 144 14.24 27.38 28.20
N LEU A 145 14.83 26.29 27.67
CA LEU A 145 15.89 25.54 28.32
C LEU A 145 17.22 26.29 28.34
N GLN A 146 17.49 27.15 27.37
CA GLN A 146 18.74 27.90 27.25
C GLN A 146 18.76 29.16 28.11
N ARG A 147 17.65 29.55 28.68
CA ARG A 147 17.54 30.79 29.50
C ARG A 147 18.00 30.60 30.94
N LYS A 148 18.47 29.45 31.28
CA LYS A 148 19.11 29.23 32.56
C LYS A 148 20.55 29.78 32.51
#